data_ee0552eabbdd53e0365757a2853b2356
#
_entry.id   ee0552eabbdd53e0365757a2853b2356
#
_cell.length_a   1.000
_cell.length_b   1.000
_cell.length_c   1.000
_cell.angle_alpha   90.00
_cell.angle_beta   90.00
_cell.angle_gamma   90.00
#
_symmetry.space_group_name_H-M   'P 1'
#
loop_
_entity.id
_entity.type
_entity.pdbx_description
1 polymer ?
#
loop_
_entity_poly.entity_id
_entity_poly.type
_entity_poly.pdbx_seq_one_letter_code
_entity_poly.pdbx_strand_id
1 'polypeptide(L)'
;MANRNIPVHLRHVPMPGVSRFAILAAMDAAVRATLVSVWPLVMYRALGDAAVVSRVYFLVGIAALLTGLMVPWAGRFIPRRWMYTGGVSLYLIGPGLAMTGEAAMVPFAYMLTCAGTVTIFICLNAYVMDYIARADLSRGESLKIFYSALSWTIGPMLGVTLMHLWEPLPFILAACFALALGAVFWTMRLGNGKQIARARAPAPNPLAYLRRFARQPRLIAGWLFAVIRSCGWWVYVVYLPIFCIEAGLGEQTGGIALSLSNALMLLSPVMFRWLQRRTVRRAVQTGFVGAGLLFLAATLGQGWPPLAVGALWAASFFLVFLDMCGGLPFLMAVKPSERAEMAAVYSSFRDVSGIVTPGIAWAVLLVAPLAGVFAACGAGLLGAAALAGRLHPRLGARR
;
A
#
# COMPACT_ATOMS: atom_id res chain seq x y z
N MET A 1 15.76 9.59 -40.01
CA MET A 1 17.14 9.15 -40.35
C MET A 1 17.67 8.32 -39.19
N ALA A 2 17.77 6.99 -39.37
CA ALA A 2 18.23 6.08 -38.33
C ALA A 2 19.72 6.26 -38.09
N ASN A 3 20.08 6.43 -36.83
CA ASN A 3 21.46 6.65 -36.38
C ASN A 3 22.32 5.42 -36.71
N ARG A 4 23.09 5.47 -37.80
CA ARG A 4 23.91 4.37 -38.36
C ARG A 4 25.17 4.01 -37.54
N ASN A 5 25.42 4.67 -36.42
CA ASN A 5 26.68 4.55 -35.65
C ASN A 5 26.58 3.75 -34.35
N ILE A 6 25.50 2.95 -34.16
CA ILE A 6 25.46 2.04 -33.03
C ILE A 6 26.11 0.70 -33.43
N PRO A 7 27.18 0.27 -32.74
CA PRO A 7 27.84 -1.01 -33.03
C PRO A 7 26.84 -2.16 -33.01
N VAL A 8 26.96 -3.10 -33.96
CA VAL A 8 26.00 -4.21 -34.18
C VAL A 8 25.78 -5.05 -32.92
N HIS A 9 26.79 -5.23 -32.08
CA HIS A 9 26.68 -5.95 -30.79
C HIS A 9 25.87 -5.20 -29.72
N LEU A 10 25.62 -3.90 -29.87
CA LEU A 10 24.73 -3.12 -28.99
C LEU A 10 23.29 -3.04 -29.50
N ARG A 11 23.03 -3.46 -30.76
CA ARG A 11 21.69 -3.47 -31.35
C ARG A 11 20.81 -4.61 -30.85
N HIS A 12 21.37 -5.61 -30.17
CA HIS A 12 20.66 -6.83 -29.77
C HIS A 12 20.53 -7.04 -28.26
N VAL A 13 20.75 -6.01 -27.45
CA VAL A 13 20.28 -6.08 -26.06
C VAL A 13 18.78 -5.89 -26.09
N PRO A 14 17.97 -6.98 -25.91
CA PRO A 14 16.53 -6.84 -25.93
C PRO A 14 16.15 -5.90 -24.79
N MET A 15 15.53 -4.78 -25.14
CA MET A 15 14.95 -3.91 -24.10
C MET A 15 14.03 -4.76 -23.24
N PRO A 16 14.14 -4.71 -21.90
CA PRO A 16 13.31 -5.53 -21.05
C PRO A 16 11.85 -5.20 -21.31
N GLY A 17 11.11 -6.20 -21.79
CA GLY A 17 9.71 -6.04 -22.14
C GLY A 17 8.86 -5.73 -20.89
N VAL A 18 7.69 -5.16 -21.10
CA VAL A 18 6.69 -4.81 -20.08
C VAL A 18 6.43 -5.95 -19.10
N SER A 19 6.38 -7.20 -19.59
CA SER A 19 6.15 -8.40 -18.77
C SER A 19 7.23 -8.62 -17.69
N ARG A 20 8.50 -8.31 -17.97
CA ARG A 20 9.57 -8.47 -16.99
C ARG A 20 9.42 -7.51 -15.80
N PHE A 21 8.98 -6.28 -16.06
CA PHE A 21 8.66 -5.32 -14.99
C PHE A 21 7.43 -5.74 -14.20
N ALA A 22 6.44 -6.35 -14.85
CA ALA A 22 5.28 -6.92 -14.18
C ALA A 22 5.66 -8.11 -13.27
N ILE A 23 6.61 -8.96 -13.70
CA ILE A 23 7.16 -10.05 -12.87
C ILE A 23 7.88 -9.49 -11.64
N LEU A 24 8.74 -8.45 -11.81
CA LEU A 24 9.38 -7.81 -10.65
C LEU A 24 8.35 -7.26 -9.66
N ALA A 25 7.31 -6.60 -10.14
CA ALA A 25 6.24 -6.09 -9.30
C ALA A 25 5.44 -7.20 -8.59
N ALA A 26 5.25 -8.34 -9.27
CA ALA A 26 4.60 -9.51 -8.68
C ALA A 26 5.42 -10.14 -7.57
N MET A 27 6.74 -10.26 -7.76
CA MET A 27 7.64 -10.79 -6.74
C MET A 27 7.73 -9.86 -5.52
N ASP A 28 7.81 -8.53 -5.73
CA ASP A 28 7.71 -7.54 -4.65
C ASP A 28 6.36 -7.67 -3.91
N ALA A 29 5.26 -7.81 -4.66
CA ALA A 29 3.94 -8.03 -4.07
C ALA A 29 3.88 -9.35 -3.29
N ALA A 30 4.54 -10.43 -3.74
CA ALA A 30 4.58 -11.70 -3.05
C ALA A 30 5.31 -11.61 -1.70
N VAL A 31 6.47 -10.92 -1.64
CA VAL A 31 7.15 -10.63 -0.37
C VAL A 31 6.22 -9.94 0.61
N ARG A 32 5.58 -8.85 0.18
CA ARG A 32 4.73 -8.03 1.03
C ARG A 32 3.44 -8.74 1.43
N ALA A 33 2.79 -9.40 0.49
CA ALA A 33 1.52 -10.08 0.72
C ALA A 33 1.67 -11.29 1.67
N THR A 34 2.76 -12.04 1.57
CA THR A 34 3.05 -13.14 2.49
C THR A 34 3.21 -12.64 3.92
N LEU A 35 3.84 -11.49 4.11
CA LEU A 35 4.17 -10.96 5.44
C LEU A 35 3.14 -9.98 6.00
N VAL A 36 2.15 -9.53 5.21
CA VAL A 36 1.22 -8.47 5.63
C VAL A 36 0.39 -8.84 6.85
N SER A 37 -0.06 -10.08 6.96
CA SER A 37 -0.79 -10.61 8.12
C SER A 37 0.16 -11.15 9.21
N VAL A 38 1.39 -11.52 8.84
CA VAL A 38 2.39 -12.09 9.75
C VAL A 38 2.96 -11.00 10.66
N TRP A 39 3.30 -9.83 10.11
CA TRP A 39 3.90 -8.75 10.88
C TRP A 39 3.08 -8.29 12.10
N PRO A 40 1.76 -8.04 11.99
CA PRO A 40 0.97 -7.67 13.16
C PRO A 40 0.96 -8.75 14.24
N LEU A 41 0.89 -10.03 13.84
CA LEU A 41 0.88 -11.17 14.75
C LEU A 41 2.21 -11.32 15.50
N VAL A 42 3.32 -11.34 14.77
CA VAL A 42 4.67 -11.48 15.35
C VAL A 42 5.00 -10.27 16.23
N MET A 43 4.61 -9.06 15.80
CA MET A 43 4.79 -7.85 16.59
C MET A 43 3.99 -7.90 17.89
N TYR A 44 2.73 -8.35 17.82
CA TYR A 44 1.88 -8.49 19.01
C TYR A 44 2.40 -9.57 19.96
N ARG A 45 2.84 -10.72 19.45
CA ARG A 45 3.47 -11.77 20.25
C ARG A 45 4.74 -11.27 20.96
N ALA A 46 5.57 -10.50 20.25
CA ALA A 46 6.83 -9.98 20.77
C ALA A 46 6.65 -8.90 21.85
N LEU A 47 5.63 -8.04 21.70
CA LEU A 47 5.44 -6.85 22.54
C LEU A 47 4.33 -7.02 23.59
N GLY A 48 3.40 -7.96 23.41
CA GLY A 48 2.32 -8.30 24.34
C GLY A 48 1.23 -7.25 24.52
N ASP A 49 1.34 -6.08 23.86
CA ASP A 49 0.43 -4.94 24.02
C ASP A 49 0.15 -4.23 22.69
N ALA A 50 -1.12 -4.10 22.34
CA ALA A 50 -1.56 -3.45 21.11
C ALA A 50 -1.19 -1.95 21.04
N ALA A 51 -1.12 -1.26 22.19
CA ALA A 51 -0.69 0.16 22.23
C ALA A 51 0.80 0.29 21.91
N VAL A 52 1.63 -0.62 22.43
CA VAL A 52 3.07 -0.66 22.13
C VAL A 52 3.29 -1.02 20.66
N VAL A 53 2.54 -1.98 20.12
CA VAL A 53 2.55 -2.31 18.68
C VAL A 53 2.21 -1.08 17.85
N SER A 54 1.15 -0.36 18.20
CA SER A 54 0.74 0.86 17.47
C SER A 54 1.81 1.94 17.50
N ARG A 55 2.49 2.12 18.64
CA ARG A 55 3.62 3.05 18.77
C ARG A 55 4.77 2.66 17.84
N VAL A 56 5.10 1.39 17.76
CA VAL A 56 6.15 0.90 16.84
C VAL A 56 5.75 1.14 15.38
N TYR A 57 4.53 0.81 15.00
CA TYR A 57 4.04 1.07 13.63
C TYR A 57 4.06 2.56 13.29
N PHE A 58 3.73 3.44 14.23
CA PHE A 58 3.83 4.89 14.07
C PHE A 58 5.27 5.33 13.79
N LEU A 59 6.23 4.87 14.59
CA LEU A 59 7.65 5.19 14.41
C LEU A 59 8.21 4.62 13.09
N VAL A 60 7.83 3.40 12.74
CA VAL A 60 8.21 2.78 11.46
C VAL A 60 7.59 3.54 10.28
N GLY A 61 6.35 4.04 10.41
CA GLY A 61 5.73 4.90 9.40
C GLY A 61 6.53 6.18 9.15
N ILE A 62 7.02 6.83 10.22
CA ILE A 62 7.92 7.99 10.10
C ILE A 62 9.24 7.59 9.43
N ALA A 63 9.85 6.48 9.83
CA ALA A 63 11.10 5.99 9.23
C ALA A 63 10.92 5.66 7.74
N ALA A 64 9.78 5.08 7.35
CA ALA A 64 9.44 4.81 5.96
C ALA A 64 9.30 6.10 5.14
N LEU A 65 8.63 7.12 5.68
CA LEU A 65 8.54 8.45 5.05
C LEU A 65 9.94 9.07 4.85
N LEU A 66 10.78 9.05 5.90
CA LEU A 66 12.16 9.55 5.81
C LEU A 66 12.95 8.78 4.76
N THR A 67 12.83 7.45 4.71
CA THR A 67 13.45 6.62 3.67
C THR A 67 12.99 7.08 2.28
N GLY A 68 11.68 7.30 2.11
CA GLY A 68 11.11 7.78 0.83
C GLY A 68 11.70 9.12 0.37
N LEU A 69 11.97 10.02 1.29
CA LEU A 69 12.61 11.31 1.00
C LEU A 69 14.12 11.16 0.74
N MET A 70 14.78 10.23 1.43
CA MET A 70 16.22 10.00 1.28
C MET A 70 16.60 9.25 0.00
N VAL A 71 15.77 8.33 -0.49
CA VAL A 71 16.05 7.51 -1.68
C VAL A 71 16.36 8.38 -2.93
N PRO A 72 15.56 9.41 -3.30
CA PRO A 72 15.91 10.29 -4.42
C PRO A 72 17.19 11.09 -4.20
N TRP A 73 17.47 11.49 -2.95
CA TRP A 73 18.70 12.19 -2.60
C TRP A 73 19.91 11.26 -2.71
N ALA A 74 19.86 10.06 -2.15
CA ALA A 74 20.91 9.05 -2.25
C ALA A 74 21.18 8.64 -3.70
N GLY A 75 20.16 8.65 -4.57
CA GLY A 75 20.28 8.39 -6.00
C GLY A 75 21.15 9.37 -6.78
N ARG A 76 21.54 10.50 -6.18
CA ARG A 76 22.55 11.42 -6.75
C ARG A 76 23.96 10.89 -6.62
N PHE A 77 24.25 10.07 -5.62
CA PHE A 77 25.56 9.54 -5.28
C PHE A 77 25.69 8.06 -5.61
N ILE A 78 24.63 7.30 -5.39
CA ILE A 78 24.60 5.84 -5.55
C ILE A 78 23.84 5.49 -6.85
N PRO A 79 24.42 4.71 -7.76
CA PRO A 79 23.75 4.23 -8.95
C PRO A 79 22.47 3.46 -8.59
N ARG A 80 21.36 3.72 -9.31
CA ARG A 80 20.03 3.15 -9.02
C ARG A 80 20.04 1.63 -8.89
N ARG A 81 20.86 0.93 -9.66
CA ARG A 81 20.98 -0.54 -9.57
C ARG A 81 21.43 -0.99 -8.17
N TRP A 82 22.36 -0.28 -7.55
CA TRP A 82 22.83 -0.59 -6.22
C TRP A 82 21.83 -0.20 -5.14
N MET A 83 21.07 0.87 -5.35
CA MET A 83 19.96 1.22 -4.46
C MET A 83 18.87 0.15 -4.50
N TYR A 84 18.50 -0.34 -5.71
CA TYR A 84 17.54 -1.44 -5.84
C TYR A 84 18.06 -2.70 -5.14
N THR A 85 19.32 -3.05 -5.36
CA THR A 85 19.98 -4.19 -4.68
C THR A 85 19.99 -4.01 -3.17
N GLY A 86 20.28 -2.80 -2.68
CA GLY A 86 20.18 -2.46 -1.26
C GLY A 86 18.77 -2.69 -0.70
N GLY A 87 17.73 -2.29 -1.44
CA GLY A 87 16.35 -2.59 -1.08
C GLY A 87 16.06 -4.09 -0.99
N VAL A 88 16.57 -4.88 -1.94
CA VAL A 88 16.49 -6.35 -1.89
C VAL A 88 17.23 -6.91 -0.69
N SER A 89 18.42 -6.40 -0.37
CA SER A 89 19.18 -6.81 0.83
C SER A 89 18.40 -6.53 2.11
N LEU A 90 17.69 -5.39 2.19
CA LEU A 90 16.81 -5.09 3.33
C LEU A 90 15.64 -6.07 3.45
N TYR A 91 15.10 -6.57 2.32
CA TYR A 91 14.11 -7.64 2.29
C TYR A 91 14.63 -9.00 2.75
N LEU A 92 15.96 -9.21 2.74
CA LEU A 92 16.59 -10.41 3.27
C LEU A 92 16.95 -10.24 4.74
N ILE A 93 17.54 -9.11 5.10
CA ILE A 93 17.98 -8.82 6.47
C ILE A 93 16.80 -8.68 7.42
N GLY A 94 15.73 -7.97 7.03
CA GLY A 94 14.54 -7.78 7.85
C GLY A 94 13.91 -9.11 8.26
N PRO A 95 13.41 -9.93 7.33
CA PRO A 95 12.91 -11.27 7.64
C PRO A 95 13.94 -12.16 8.35
N GLY A 96 15.23 -12.07 8.00
CA GLY A 96 16.31 -12.78 8.66
C GLY A 96 16.41 -12.45 10.16
N LEU A 97 16.30 -11.19 10.53
CA LEU A 97 16.26 -10.77 11.94
C LEU A 97 15.00 -11.26 12.66
N ALA A 98 13.84 -11.26 11.98
CA ALA A 98 12.62 -11.78 12.57
C ALA A 98 12.71 -13.28 12.89
N MET A 99 13.47 -14.06 12.10
CA MET A 99 13.68 -15.48 12.34
C MET A 99 14.52 -15.79 13.58
N THR A 100 15.22 -14.80 14.16
CA THR A 100 15.97 -15.02 15.42
C THR A 100 15.06 -15.32 16.61
N GLY A 101 13.76 -14.95 16.52
CA GLY A 101 12.78 -15.12 17.60
C GLY A 101 12.96 -14.12 18.75
N GLU A 102 13.94 -13.23 18.68
CA GLU A 102 14.16 -12.22 19.71
C GLU A 102 13.14 -11.08 19.62
N ALA A 103 12.35 -10.89 20.65
CA ALA A 103 11.29 -9.87 20.71
C ALA A 103 11.81 -8.44 20.40
N ALA A 104 13.00 -8.09 20.89
CA ALA A 104 13.63 -6.81 20.65
C ALA A 104 14.02 -6.57 19.19
N MET A 105 14.25 -7.62 18.41
CA MET A 105 14.65 -7.54 17.00
C MET A 105 13.46 -7.35 16.06
N VAL A 106 12.25 -7.75 16.46
CA VAL A 106 11.04 -7.70 15.60
C VAL A 106 10.71 -6.28 15.10
N PRO A 107 10.72 -5.21 15.92
CA PRO A 107 10.52 -3.84 15.44
C PRO A 107 11.55 -3.41 14.39
N PHE A 108 12.82 -3.72 14.60
CA PHE A 108 13.89 -3.40 13.66
C PHE A 108 13.77 -4.20 12.35
N ALA A 109 13.42 -5.48 12.45
CA ALA A 109 13.16 -6.35 11.31
C ALA A 109 12.05 -5.78 10.42
N TYR A 110 10.95 -5.34 11.03
CA TYR A 110 9.85 -4.70 10.32
C TYR A 110 10.25 -3.35 9.70
N MET A 111 11.01 -2.52 10.45
CA MET A 111 11.50 -1.24 9.95
C MET A 111 12.39 -1.42 8.70
N LEU A 112 13.33 -2.39 8.71
CA LEU A 112 14.18 -2.68 7.57
C LEU A 112 13.38 -3.19 6.37
N THR A 113 12.38 -4.04 6.60
CA THR A 113 11.48 -4.53 5.56
C THR A 113 10.69 -3.37 4.92
N CYS A 114 10.17 -2.44 5.73
CA CYS A 114 9.48 -1.26 5.23
C CYS A 114 10.40 -0.34 4.43
N ALA A 115 11.64 -0.12 4.91
CA ALA A 115 12.64 0.66 4.18
C ALA A 115 13.00 0.00 2.83
N GLY A 116 13.13 -1.33 2.80
CA GLY A 116 13.29 -2.11 1.57
C GLY A 116 12.13 -1.92 0.60
N THR A 117 10.89 -2.01 1.10
CA THR A 117 9.66 -1.79 0.32
C THR A 117 9.68 -0.43 -0.37
N VAL A 118 9.93 0.63 0.38
CA VAL A 118 9.95 2.01 -0.13
C VAL A 118 11.05 2.19 -1.17
N THR A 119 12.24 1.68 -0.90
CA THR A 119 13.40 1.78 -1.80
C THR A 119 13.14 1.05 -3.12
N ILE A 120 12.66 -0.20 -3.07
CA ILE A 120 12.32 -0.99 -4.26
C ILE A 120 11.22 -0.31 -5.05
N PHE A 121 10.16 0.15 -4.39
CA PHE A 121 9.03 0.81 -5.04
C PHE A 121 9.44 2.06 -5.82
N ILE A 122 10.26 2.93 -5.22
CA ILE A 122 10.75 4.16 -5.88
C ILE A 122 11.65 3.82 -7.06
N CYS A 123 12.61 2.90 -6.86
CA CYS A 123 13.54 2.51 -7.93
C CYS A 123 12.82 1.80 -9.07
N LEU A 124 11.88 0.89 -8.78
CA LEU A 124 11.12 0.15 -9.80
C LEU A 124 10.27 1.10 -10.65
N ASN A 125 9.53 2.01 -10.01
CA ASN A 125 8.72 2.99 -10.74
C ASN A 125 9.59 3.89 -11.64
N ALA A 126 10.76 4.29 -11.17
CA ALA A 126 11.69 5.05 -11.97
C ALA A 126 12.21 4.26 -13.18
N TYR A 127 12.53 2.96 -13.02
CA TYR A 127 12.89 2.10 -14.14
C TYR A 127 11.72 1.89 -15.13
N VAL A 128 10.50 1.70 -14.65
CA VAL A 128 9.31 1.61 -15.50
C VAL A 128 9.16 2.85 -16.37
N MET A 129 9.31 4.04 -15.79
CA MET A 129 9.21 5.30 -16.53
C MET A 129 10.34 5.49 -17.56
N ASP A 130 11.53 4.95 -17.30
CA ASP A 130 12.70 5.09 -18.18
C ASP A 130 12.68 4.10 -19.36
N TYR A 131 12.18 2.88 -19.15
CA TYR A 131 12.29 1.78 -20.10
C TYR A 131 11.00 1.44 -20.82
N ILE A 132 9.82 1.81 -20.31
CA ILE A 132 8.53 1.53 -20.93
C ILE A 132 8.07 2.76 -21.72
N ALA A 133 7.77 2.56 -23.01
CA ALA A 133 7.21 3.60 -23.85
C ALA A 133 5.84 4.07 -23.30
N ARG A 134 5.54 5.36 -23.44
CA ARG A 134 4.27 5.94 -22.94
C ARG A 134 3.03 5.23 -23.45
N ALA A 135 3.06 4.71 -24.68
CA ALA A 135 1.98 3.94 -25.27
C ALA A 135 1.72 2.59 -24.54
N ASP A 136 2.77 1.97 -23.99
CA ASP A 136 2.72 0.67 -23.33
C ASP A 136 2.55 0.75 -21.81
N LEU A 137 2.59 1.95 -21.22
CA LEU A 137 2.45 2.14 -19.76
C LEU A 137 1.13 1.57 -19.23
N SER A 138 0.02 1.78 -19.94
CA SER A 138 -1.30 1.27 -19.55
C SER A 138 -1.32 -0.26 -19.52
N ARG A 139 -0.73 -0.90 -20.53
CA ARG A 139 -0.58 -2.37 -20.58
C ARG A 139 0.32 -2.86 -19.45
N GLY A 140 1.39 -2.13 -19.16
CA GLY A 140 2.31 -2.43 -18.07
C GLY A 140 1.63 -2.40 -16.70
N GLU A 141 0.86 -1.37 -16.42
CA GLU A 141 0.10 -1.25 -15.18
C GLU A 141 -0.97 -2.34 -15.04
N SER A 142 -1.68 -2.68 -16.12
CA SER A 142 -2.67 -3.75 -16.12
C SER A 142 -2.03 -5.12 -15.81
N LEU A 143 -0.90 -5.45 -16.42
CA LEU A 143 -0.17 -6.70 -16.16
C LEU A 143 0.38 -6.74 -14.73
N LYS A 144 0.93 -5.62 -14.25
CA LYS A 144 1.42 -5.47 -12.87
C LYS A 144 0.30 -5.75 -11.86
N ILE A 145 -0.87 -5.14 -12.05
CA ILE A 145 -2.04 -5.34 -11.19
C ILE A 145 -2.48 -6.80 -11.22
N PHE A 146 -2.58 -7.40 -12.40
CA PHE A 146 -3.03 -8.79 -12.55
C PHE A 146 -2.10 -9.78 -11.83
N TYR A 147 -0.79 -9.69 -12.07
CA TYR A 147 0.18 -10.59 -11.41
C TYR A 147 0.27 -10.34 -9.90
N SER A 148 0.17 -9.08 -9.46
CA SER A 148 0.18 -8.76 -8.03
C SER A 148 -1.11 -9.20 -7.32
N ALA A 149 -2.25 -9.21 -8.00
CA ALA A 149 -3.53 -9.59 -7.42
C ALA A 149 -3.52 -11.03 -6.87
N LEU A 150 -2.87 -11.96 -7.58
CA LEU A 150 -2.72 -13.34 -7.12
C LEU A 150 -1.95 -13.39 -5.79
N SER A 151 -0.84 -12.68 -5.71
CA SER A 151 -0.03 -12.59 -4.49
C SER A 151 -0.84 -12.04 -3.32
N TRP A 152 -1.58 -10.96 -3.54
CA TRP A 152 -2.41 -10.34 -2.49
C TRP A 152 -3.61 -11.18 -2.08
N THR A 153 -4.15 -12.02 -2.97
CA THR A 153 -5.27 -12.91 -2.64
C THR A 153 -4.81 -14.11 -1.81
N ILE A 154 -3.68 -14.72 -2.17
CA ILE A 154 -3.21 -15.95 -1.52
C ILE A 154 -2.26 -15.65 -0.35
N GLY A 155 -1.42 -14.61 -0.48
CA GLY A 155 -0.32 -14.32 0.42
C GLY A 155 -0.68 -14.20 1.90
N PRO A 156 -1.70 -13.42 2.28
CA PRO A 156 -2.05 -13.22 3.69
C PRO A 156 -2.40 -14.51 4.41
N MET A 157 -3.24 -15.35 3.80
CA MET A 157 -3.61 -16.67 4.35
C MET A 157 -2.41 -17.62 4.36
N LEU A 158 -1.65 -17.66 3.26
CA LEU A 158 -0.47 -18.51 3.13
C LEU A 158 0.57 -18.16 4.22
N GLY A 159 0.85 -16.87 4.43
CA GLY A 159 1.81 -16.43 5.42
C GLY A 159 1.46 -16.90 6.83
N VAL A 160 0.21 -16.73 7.24
CA VAL A 160 -0.24 -17.17 8.58
C VAL A 160 -0.28 -18.69 8.68
N THR A 161 -0.72 -19.40 7.63
CA THR A 161 -0.72 -20.88 7.62
C THR A 161 0.70 -21.45 7.75
N LEU A 162 1.66 -20.87 7.03
CA LEU A 162 3.06 -21.26 7.12
C LEU A 162 3.63 -20.97 8.52
N MET A 163 3.28 -19.84 9.11
CA MET A 163 3.71 -19.48 10.48
C MET A 163 3.17 -20.47 11.51
N HIS A 164 1.96 -21.00 11.29
CA HIS A 164 1.38 -22.02 12.18
C HIS A 164 2.08 -23.36 12.06
N LEU A 165 2.61 -23.73 10.89
CA LEU A 165 3.40 -24.94 10.68
C LEU A 165 4.80 -24.82 11.31
N TRP A 166 5.45 -23.69 11.09
CA TRP A 166 6.76 -23.35 11.64
C TRP A 166 6.98 -21.84 11.53
N GLU A 167 7.23 -21.18 12.66
CA GLU A 167 7.29 -19.71 12.76
C GLU A 167 8.21 -19.03 11.74
N PRO A 168 9.41 -19.54 11.38
CA PRO A 168 10.28 -18.94 10.38
C PRO A 168 9.81 -19.10 8.93
N LEU A 169 8.92 -20.05 8.61
CA LEU A 169 8.56 -20.37 7.22
C LEU A 169 8.06 -19.18 6.37
N PRO A 170 7.17 -18.29 6.85
CA PRO A 170 6.73 -17.15 6.05
C PRO A 170 7.88 -16.18 5.74
N PHE A 171 8.85 -16.04 6.65
CA PHE A 171 10.03 -15.21 6.45
C PHE A 171 10.99 -15.85 5.46
N ILE A 172 11.19 -17.17 5.51
CA ILE A 172 11.97 -17.93 4.52
C ILE A 172 11.34 -17.78 3.13
N LEU A 173 10.02 -17.97 3.01
CA LEU A 173 9.33 -17.82 1.74
C LEU A 173 9.46 -16.39 1.20
N ALA A 174 9.31 -15.38 2.04
CA ALA A 174 9.52 -13.97 1.66
C ALA A 174 10.97 -13.73 1.20
N ALA A 175 11.96 -14.30 1.90
CA ALA A 175 13.36 -14.23 1.50
C ALA A 175 13.61 -14.92 0.13
N CYS A 176 12.98 -16.06 -0.13
CA CYS A 176 13.04 -16.72 -1.44
C CYS A 176 12.49 -15.83 -2.55
N PHE A 177 11.34 -15.17 -2.33
CA PHE A 177 10.80 -14.20 -3.29
C PHE A 177 11.70 -12.98 -3.46
N ALA A 178 12.34 -12.50 -2.39
CA ALA A 178 13.30 -11.40 -2.46
C ALA A 178 14.57 -11.79 -3.23
N LEU A 179 15.09 -12.99 -3.04
CA LEU A 179 16.21 -13.52 -3.84
C LEU A 179 15.84 -13.64 -5.32
N ALA A 180 14.65 -14.20 -5.62
CA ALA A 180 14.15 -14.29 -6.98
C ALA A 180 13.97 -12.91 -7.62
N LEU A 181 13.43 -11.94 -6.86
CA LEU A 181 13.32 -10.53 -7.25
C LEU A 181 14.69 -9.96 -7.65
N GLY A 182 15.71 -10.14 -6.80
CA GLY A 182 17.07 -9.72 -7.06
C GLY A 182 17.68 -10.41 -8.29
N ALA A 183 17.51 -11.73 -8.41
CA ALA A 183 18.02 -12.51 -9.54
C ALA A 183 17.40 -12.04 -10.88
N VAL A 184 16.06 -11.91 -10.94
CA VAL A 184 15.37 -11.40 -12.14
C VAL A 184 15.82 -9.99 -12.47
N PHE A 185 15.95 -9.10 -11.48
CA PHE A 185 16.44 -7.75 -11.68
C PHE A 185 17.83 -7.73 -12.33
N TRP A 186 18.78 -8.53 -11.85
CA TRP A 186 20.13 -8.58 -12.40
C TRP A 186 20.18 -9.20 -13.79
N THR A 187 19.31 -10.19 -14.12
CA THR A 187 19.20 -10.74 -15.47
C THR A 187 18.69 -9.71 -16.49
N MET A 188 17.94 -8.71 -16.06
CA MET A 188 17.44 -7.64 -16.94
C MET A 188 18.55 -6.69 -17.40
N ARG A 189 19.73 -6.71 -16.78
CA ARG A 189 20.90 -5.88 -17.13
C ARG A 189 20.54 -4.39 -17.28
N LEU A 190 19.66 -3.89 -16.43
CA LEU A 190 19.24 -2.48 -16.46
C LEU A 190 20.44 -1.57 -16.24
N GLY A 191 20.65 -0.62 -17.14
CA GLY A 191 21.75 0.32 -17.07
C GLY A 191 21.68 1.24 -15.85
N ASN A 192 22.79 1.89 -15.52
CA ASN A 192 22.88 2.86 -14.42
C ASN A 192 22.18 4.20 -14.70
N GLY A 193 21.27 4.26 -15.66
CA GLY A 193 20.63 5.52 -16.04
C GLY A 193 21.54 6.50 -16.81
N LYS A 194 22.66 6.04 -17.34
CA LYS A 194 23.52 6.88 -18.22
C LYS A 194 22.80 7.31 -19.50
N GLN A 195 21.71 6.65 -19.87
CA GLN A 195 20.82 7.06 -20.97
C GLN A 195 19.70 8.00 -20.49
N ILE A 196 19.53 8.16 -19.17
CA ILE A 196 18.66 9.21 -18.66
C ILE A 196 19.40 10.51 -19.00
N ALA A 197 18.88 11.23 -19.99
CA ALA A 197 19.27 12.61 -20.19
C ALA A 197 19.22 13.27 -18.81
N ARG A 198 20.36 13.76 -18.32
CA ARG A 198 20.40 14.53 -17.07
C ARG A 198 19.20 15.44 -17.12
N ALA A 199 18.23 15.22 -16.24
CA ALA A 199 17.05 16.06 -16.20
C ALA A 199 17.57 17.48 -16.13
N ARG A 200 17.46 18.25 -17.21
CA ARG A 200 17.98 19.62 -17.30
C ARG A 200 17.34 20.56 -16.29
N ALA A 201 16.25 20.10 -15.68
CA ALA A 201 15.60 20.78 -14.57
C ALA A 201 15.86 20.03 -13.27
N PRO A 202 16.22 20.73 -12.16
CA PRO A 202 16.26 20.12 -10.83
C PRO A 202 14.90 19.47 -10.58
N ALA A 203 14.91 18.27 -9.94
CA ALA A 203 13.67 17.60 -9.56
C ALA A 203 12.78 18.62 -8.84
N PRO A 204 11.53 18.82 -9.28
CA PRO A 204 10.68 19.84 -8.70
C PRO A 204 10.57 19.54 -7.19
N ASN A 205 10.84 20.55 -6.37
CA ASN A 205 10.70 20.42 -4.93
C ASN A 205 9.24 20.06 -4.63
N PRO A 206 8.92 18.86 -4.12
CA PRO A 206 7.52 18.47 -3.86
C PRO A 206 6.83 19.43 -2.90
N LEU A 207 7.59 20.12 -2.03
CA LEU A 207 7.07 21.15 -1.14
C LEU A 207 6.65 22.43 -1.87
N ALA A 208 7.21 22.71 -3.06
CA ALA A 208 6.82 23.88 -3.85
C ALA A 208 5.35 23.81 -4.29
N TYR A 209 4.85 22.61 -4.55
CA TYR A 209 3.46 22.39 -4.98
C TYR A 209 2.48 22.23 -3.79
N LEU A 210 2.98 21.96 -2.59
CA LEU A 210 2.15 21.75 -1.40
C LEU A 210 1.30 22.99 -1.09
N ARG A 211 1.90 24.20 -1.14
CA ARG A 211 1.17 25.46 -0.91
C ARG A 211 0.08 25.69 -1.96
N ARG A 212 0.37 25.34 -3.23
CA ARG A 212 -0.60 25.46 -4.33
C ARG A 212 -1.72 24.43 -4.23
N PHE A 213 -1.41 23.21 -3.80
CA PHE A 213 -2.37 22.17 -3.50
C PHE A 213 -3.28 22.59 -2.33
N ALA A 214 -2.70 23.08 -1.23
CA ALA A 214 -3.41 23.51 -0.04
C ALA A 214 -4.38 24.70 -0.27
N ARG A 215 -4.14 25.50 -1.31
CA ARG A 215 -5.04 26.59 -1.69
C ARG A 215 -6.28 26.12 -2.47
N GLN A 216 -6.37 24.82 -2.82
CA GLN A 216 -7.46 24.27 -3.62
C GLN A 216 -8.32 23.31 -2.76
N PRO A 217 -9.43 23.78 -2.13
CA PRO A 217 -10.23 22.97 -1.20
C PRO A 217 -10.75 21.66 -1.81
N ARG A 218 -11.00 21.64 -3.12
CA ARG A 218 -11.47 20.45 -3.83
C ARG A 218 -10.39 19.36 -3.92
N LEU A 219 -9.12 19.75 -4.05
CA LEU A 219 -8.00 18.81 -4.06
C LEU A 219 -7.74 18.26 -2.67
N ILE A 220 -7.82 19.12 -1.64
CA ILE A 220 -7.70 18.72 -0.24
C ILE A 220 -8.80 17.71 0.11
N ALA A 221 -10.05 17.97 -0.26
CA ALA A 221 -11.15 17.04 -0.01
C ALA A 221 -10.90 15.68 -0.68
N GLY A 222 -10.46 15.66 -1.95
CA GLY A 222 -10.13 14.43 -2.66
C GLY A 222 -8.96 13.67 -2.02
N TRP A 223 -7.94 14.38 -1.55
CA TRP A 223 -6.82 13.80 -0.82
C TRP A 223 -7.25 13.25 0.55
N LEU A 224 -8.08 13.97 1.29
CA LEU A 224 -8.59 13.54 2.58
C LEU A 224 -9.43 12.27 2.47
N PHE A 225 -10.24 12.11 1.40
CA PHE A 225 -10.94 10.85 1.12
C PHE A 225 -9.95 9.69 0.94
N ALA A 226 -8.85 9.93 0.23
CA ALA A 226 -7.83 8.90 0.03
C ALA A 226 -7.12 8.55 1.36
N VAL A 227 -6.80 9.54 2.20
CA VAL A 227 -6.20 9.33 3.53
C VAL A 227 -7.14 8.50 4.40
N ILE A 228 -8.40 8.93 4.59
CA ILE A 228 -9.36 8.26 5.48
C ILE A 228 -9.66 6.84 5.00
N ARG A 229 -9.83 6.63 3.69
CA ARG A 229 -9.95 5.28 3.12
C ARG A 229 -8.74 4.41 3.44
N SER A 230 -7.54 4.95 3.26
CA SER A 230 -6.30 4.24 3.54
C SER A 230 -6.13 3.95 5.04
N CYS A 231 -6.60 4.85 5.92
CA CYS A 231 -6.68 4.57 7.36
C CYS A 231 -7.59 3.37 7.65
N GLY A 232 -8.74 3.27 6.98
CA GLY A 232 -9.63 2.11 7.09
C GLY A 232 -8.91 0.80 6.75
N TRP A 233 -8.13 0.78 5.66
CA TRP A 233 -7.31 -0.38 5.31
C TRP A 233 -6.23 -0.68 6.35
N TRP A 234 -5.53 0.33 6.85
CA TRP A 234 -4.52 0.15 7.90
C TRP A 234 -5.11 -0.44 9.16
N VAL A 235 -6.27 0.07 9.61
CA VAL A 235 -6.97 -0.50 10.78
C VAL A 235 -7.37 -1.94 10.53
N TYR A 236 -7.93 -2.24 9.35
CA TYR A 236 -8.33 -3.59 8.99
C TYR A 236 -7.14 -4.57 8.96
N VAL A 237 -6.05 -4.18 8.30
CA VAL A 237 -4.88 -5.07 8.09
C VAL A 237 -4.10 -5.31 9.39
N VAL A 238 -3.95 -4.29 10.24
CA VAL A 238 -3.11 -4.39 11.44
C VAL A 238 -3.90 -4.89 12.64
N TYR A 239 -5.09 -4.32 12.88
CA TYR A 239 -5.80 -4.56 14.14
C TYR A 239 -6.80 -5.72 14.08
N LEU A 240 -7.27 -6.14 12.90
CA LEU A 240 -8.11 -7.33 12.81
C LEU A 240 -7.38 -8.61 13.25
N PRO A 241 -6.14 -8.91 12.80
CA PRO A 241 -5.42 -10.07 13.28
C PRO A 241 -5.17 -10.03 14.80
N ILE A 242 -4.81 -8.87 15.34
CA ILE A 242 -4.61 -8.68 16.78
C ILE A 242 -5.91 -8.95 17.55
N PHE A 243 -7.03 -8.40 17.05
CA PHE A 243 -8.34 -8.65 17.65
C PHE A 243 -8.72 -10.13 17.64
N CYS A 244 -8.40 -10.85 16.56
CA CYS A 244 -8.65 -12.29 16.48
C CYS A 244 -7.89 -13.08 17.56
N ILE A 245 -6.66 -12.67 17.89
CA ILE A 245 -5.86 -13.28 18.97
C ILE A 245 -6.48 -12.96 20.33
N GLU A 246 -6.73 -11.68 20.63
CA GLU A 246 -7.30 -11.25 21.91
C GLU A 246 -8.67 -11.87 22.17
N ALA A 247 -9.45 -12.08 21.12
CA ALA A 247 -10.79 -12.67 21.19
C ALA A 247 -10.80 -14.22 21.17
N GLY A 248 -9.63 -14.88 21.09
CA GLY A 248 -9.53 -16.34 21.09
C GLY A 248 -9.99 -17.02 19.81
N LEU A 249 -10.16 -16.29 18.70
CA LEU A 249 -10.56 -16.85 17.39
C LEU A 249 -9.42 -17.49 16.61
N GLY A 250 -8.19 -17.37 17.12
CA GLY A 250 -6.99 -17.89 16.48
C GLY A 250 -6.42 -16.97 15.39
N GLU A 251 -5.15 -17.15 15.10
CA GLU A 251 -4.37 -16.28 14.21
C GLU A 251 -4.76 -16.44 12.74
N GLN A 252 -5.19 -17.64 12.34
CA GLN A 252 -5.57 -17.93 10.95
C GLN A 252 -6.78 -17.11 10.50
N THR A 253 -7.70 -16.79 11.41
CA THR A 253 -8.93 -16.04 11.09
C THR A 253 -8.62 -14.67 10.45
N GLY A 254 -7.63 -13.95 10.97
CA GLY A 254 -7.20 -12.66 10.41
C GLY A 254 -6.63 -12.79 9.00
N GLY A 255 -5.77 -13.79 8.77
CA GLY A 255 -5.18 -14.08 7.46
C GLY A 255 -6.23 -14.49 6.42
N ILE A 256 -7.17 -15.36 6.80
CA ILE A 256 -8.29 -15.78 5.94
C ILE A 256 -9.16 -14.58 5.58
N ALA A 257 -9.56 -13.78 6.56
CA ALA A 257 -10.40 -12.60 6.34
C ALA A 257 -9.73 -11.62 5.37
N LEU A 258 -8.42 -11.38 5.51
CA LEU A 258 -7.67 -10.49 4.61
C LEU A 258 -7.56 -11.06 3.19
N SER A 259 -7.31 -12.37 3.04
CA SER A 259 -7.28 -13.04 1.74
C SER A 259 -8.64 -12.98 1.04
N LEU A 260 -9.73 -13.25 1.76
CA LEU A 260 -11.09 -13.12 1.23
C LEU A 260 -11.41 -11.68 0.83
N SER A 261 -10.94 -10.69 1.59
CA SER A 261 -11.13 -9.28 1.24
C SER A 261 -10.41 -8.90 -0.05
N ASN A 262 -9.20 -9.40 -0.26
CA ASN A 262 -8.49 -9.19 -1.52
C ASN A 262 -9.18 -9.91 -2.69
N ALA A 263 -9.79 -11.08 -2.46
CA ALA A 263 -10.59 -11.78 -3.47
C ALA A 263 -11.83 -10.98 -3.89
N LEU A 264 -12.37 -10.09 -3.03
CA LEU A 264 -13.47 -9.18 -3.41
C LEU A 264 -13.11 -8.25 -4.56
N MET A 265 -11.81 -8.04 -4.85
CA MET A 265 -11.38 -7.29 -6.03
C MET A 265 -11.83 -7.95 -7.34
N LEU A 266 -12.09 -9.27 -7.34
CA LEU A 266 -12.66 -9.97 -8.49
C LEU A 266 -14.08 -9.51 -8.81
N LEU A 267 -14.80 -8.91 -7.83
CA LEU A 267 -16.11 -8.30 -8.03
C LEU A 267 -16.02 -6.88 -8.63
N SER A 268 -14.84 -6.36 -8.90
CA SER A 268 -14.64 -5.02 -9.44
C SER A 268 -15.46 -4.72 -10.72
N PRO A 269 -15.70 -5.66 -11.67
CA PRO A 269 -16.55 -5.36 -12.82
C PRO A 269 -18.02 -5.11 -12.44
N VAL A 270 -18.52 -5.77 -11.39
CA VAL A 270 -19.88 -5.58 -10.88
C VAL A 270 -19.99 -4.24 -10.17
N MET A 271 -19.02 -3.95 -9.29
CA MET A 271 -18.93 -2.66 -8.59
C MET A 271 -18.82 -1.50 -9.57
N PHE A 272 -18.03 -1.66 -10.64
CA PHE A 272 -17.86 -0.65 -11.68
C PHE A 272 -19.15 -0.40 -12.46
N ARG A 273 -19.91 -1.46 -12.81
CA ARG A 273 -21.23 -1.31 -13.44
C ARG A 273 -22.21 -0.54 -12.56
N TRP A 274 -22.20 -0.79 -11.25
CA TRP A 274 -23.03 -0.05 -10.30
C TRP A 274 -22.58 1.42 -10.21
N LEU A 275 -21.27 1.68 -10.14
CA LEU A 275 -20.67 3.01 -10.11
C LEU A 275 -21.08 3.86 -11.35
N GLN A 276 -21.07 3.23 -12.53
CA GLN A 276 -21.45 3.92 -13.78
C GLN A 276 -22.92 4.38 -13.81
N ARG A 277 -23.78 3.78 -13.03
CA ARG A 277 -25.21 4.14 -12.94
C ARG A 277 -25.49 5.21 -11.88
N ARG A 278 -24.49 5.65 -11.13
CA ARG A 278 -24.64 6.59 -10.03
C ARG A 278 -23.69 7.77 -10.20
N THR A 279 -23.95 8.84 -9.46
CA THR A 279 -23.01 9.97 -9.39
C THR A 279 -21.83 9.62 -8.47
N VAL A 280 -20.66 10.20 -8.75
CA VAL A 280 -19.46 10.01 -7.93
C VAL A 280 -19.72 10.37 -6.46
N ARG A 281 -20.48 11.46 -6.21
CA ARG A 281 -20.88 11.84 -4.85
C ARG A 281 -21.60 10.70 -4.13
N ARG A 282 -22.65 10.12 -4.75
CA ARG A 282 -23.42 9.01 -4.13
C ARG A 282 -22.55 7.77 -3.92
N ALA A 283 -21.71 7.45 -4.90
CA ALA A 283 -20.83 6.28 -4.78
C ALA A 283 -19.84 6.43 -3.61
N VAL A 284 -19.16 7.57 -3.51
CA VAL A 284 -18.22 7.83 -2.42
C VAL A 284 -18.93 7.87 -1.07
N GLN A 285 -20.12 8.50 -0.97
CA GLN A 285 -20.92 8.48 0.25
C GLN A 285 -21.31 7.05 0.66
N THR A 286 -21.85 6.25 -0.28
CA THR A 286 -22.26 4.87 0.02
C THR A 286 -21.08 4.04 0.53
N GLY A 287 -19.88 4.17 -0.09
CA GLY A 287 -18.69 3.47 0.35
C GLY A 287 -18.29 3.85 1.79
N PHE A 288 -18.24 5.14 2.09
CA PHE A 288 -17.85 5.62 3.42
C PHE A 288 -18.90 5.33 4.49
N VAL A 289 -20.20 5.47 4.19
CA VAL A 289 -21.29 5.13 5.13
C VAL A 289 -21.27 3.63 5.41
N GLY A 290 -21.22 2.79 4.37
CA GLY A 290 -21.20 1.34 4.54
C GLY A 290 -20.01 0.86 5.36
N ALA A 291 -18.80 1.29 5.02
CA ALA A 291 -17.61 0.95 5.78
C ALA A 291 -17.71 1.47 7.22
N GLY A 292 -18.07 2.75 7.41
CA GLY A 292 -18.13 3.38 8.73
C GLY A 292 -19.13 2.72 9.67
N LEU A 293 -20.34 2.41 9.19
CA LEU A 293 -21.35 1.72 9.99
C LEU A 293 -20.91 0.31 10.38
N LEU A 294 -20.23 -0.41 9.48
CA LEU A 294 -19.74 -1.76 9.75
C LEU A 294 -18.56 -1.78 10.73
N PHE A 295 -17.68 -0.78 10.68
CA PHE A 295 -16.65 -0.61 11.72
C PHE A 295 -17.26 -0.32 13.09
N LEU A 296 -18.29 0.52 13.16
CA LEU A 296 -19.04 0.74 14.42
C LEU A 296 -19.80 -0.52 14.87
N ALA A 297 -20.41 -1.26 13.94
CA ALA A 297 -21.06 -2.53 14.26
C ALA A 297 -20.05 -3.55 14.83
N ALA A 298 -18.83 -3.59 14.31
CA ALA A 298 -17.75 -4.44 14.85
C ALA A 298 -17.40 -4.02 16.30
N THR A 299 -17.39 -2.72 16.60
CA THR A 299 -17.15 -2.22 17.96
C THR A 299 -18.26 -2.67 18.91
N LEU A 300 -19.52 -2.53 18.50
CA LEU A 300 -20.67 -2.94 19.30
C LEU A 300 -20.75 -4.46 19.45
N GLY A 301 -20.30 -5.20 18.43
CA GLY A 301 -20.25 -6.65 18.39
C GLY A 301 -19.05 -7.29 19.10
N GLN A 302 -18.20 -6.52 19.80
CA GLN A 302 -17.01 -7.06 20.47
C GLN A 302 -17.31 -8.19 21.47
N GLY A 303 -18.49 -8.20 22.10
CA GLY A 303 -18.94 -9.26 22.98
C GLY A 303 -19.27 -10.59 22.26
N TRP A 304 -19.38 -10.56 20.94
CA TRP A 304 -19.52 -11.74 20.10
C TRP A 304 -18.49 -11.68 18.95
N PRO A 305 -17.26 -12.13 19.19
CA PRO A 305 -16.13 -11.94 18.29
C PRO A 305 -16.37 -12.36 16.84
N PRO A 306 -17.05 -13.48 16.52
CA PRO A 306 -17.33 -13.83 15.13
C PRO A 306 -18.16 -12.78 14.39
N LEU A 307 -19.10 -12.12 15.08
CA LEU A 307 -19.91 -11.05 14.49
C LEU A 307 -19.05 -9.82 14.20
N ALA A 308 -18.16 -9.46 15.12
CA ALA A 308 -17.23 -8.32 14.93
C ALA A 308 -16.32 -8.56 13.73
N VAL A 309 -15.74 -9.75 13.60
CA VAL A 309 -14.90 -10.14 12.44
C VAL A 309 -15.71 -10.15 11.15
N GLY A 310 -16.93 -10.69 11.18
CA GLY A 310 -17.85 -10.68 10.03
C GLY A 310 -18.22 -9.26 9.59
N ALA A 311 -18.44 -8.34 10.54
CA ALA A 311 -18.71 -6.93 10.24
C ALA A 311 -17.49 -6.23 9.63
N LEU A 312 -16.27 -6.47 10.15
CA LEU A 312 -15.04 -5.94 9.59
C LEU A 312 -14.78 -6.51 8.19
N TRP A 313 -15.00 -7.80 7.98
CA TRP A 313 -14.90 -8.39 6.65
C TRP A 313 -15.91 -7.78 5.67
N ALA A 314 -17.17 -7.60 6.08
CA ALA A 314 -18.16 -6.90 5.27
C ALA A 314 -17.77 -5.43 5.01
N ALA A 315 -17.13 -4.75 5.98
CA ALA A 315 -16.58 -3.40 5.78
C ALA A 315 -15.52 -3.35 4.70
N SER A 316 -14.71 -4.40 4.57
CA SER A 316 -13.66 -4.48 3.55
C SER A 316 -14.23 -4.45 2.11
N PHE A 317 -15.45 -4.94 1.89
CA PHE A 317 -16.16 -4.78 0.61
C PHE A 317 -16.32 -3.30 0.23
N PHE A 318 -16.72 -2.47 1.20
CA PHE A 318 -16.87 -1.04 0.97
C PHE A 318 -15.51 -0.34 0.86
N LEU A 319 -14.46 -0.82 1.52
CA LEU A 319 -13.09 -0.32 1.33
C LEU A 319 -12.60 -0.61 -0.09
N VAL A 320 -12.78 -1.84 -0.60
CA VAL A 320 -12.49 -2.20 -2.00
C VAL A 320 -13.28 -1.32 -2.97
N PHE A 321 -14.57 -1.11 -2.69
CA PHE A 321 -15.41 -0.22 -3.49
C PHE A 321 -14.89 1.23 -3.48
N LEU A 322 -14.43 1.74 -2.34
CA LEU A 322 -13.79 3.05 -2.22
C LEU A 322 -12.44 3.12 -2.96
N ASP A 323 -11.69 2.02 -3.10
CA ASP A 323 -10.48 1.99 -3.93
C ASP A 323 -10.78 2.33 -5.39
N MET A 324 -11.96 1.96 -5.87
CA MET A 324 -12.38 2.24 -7.24
C MET A 324 -12.93 3.67 -7.44
N CYS A 325 -13.62 4.22 -6.45
CA CYS A 325 -14.32 5.51 -6.60
C CYS A 325 -13.73 6.65 -5.78
N GLY A 326 -13.00 6.38 -4.70
CA GLY A 326 -12.50 7.39 -3.77
C GLY A 326 -11.46 8.35 -4.35
N GLY A 327 -10.75 7.95 -5.42
CA GLY A 327 -9.82 8.82 -6.15
C GLY A 327 -10.48 9.73 -7.19
N LEU A 328 -11.72 9.44 -7.59
CA LEU A 328 -12.41 10.20 -8.65
C LEU A 328 -12.62 11.69 -8.31
N PRO A 329 -13.00 12.08 -7.07
CA PRO A 329 -13.14 13.50 -6.72
C PRO A 329 -11.85 14.30 -6.96
N PHE A 330 -10.68 13.70 -6.65
CA PHE A 330 -9.39 14.33 -6.94
C PHE A 330 -9.13 14.42 -8.44
N LEU A 331 -9.26 13.32 -9.18
CA LEU A 331 -8.98 13.25 -10.61
C LEU A 331 -9.86 14.22 -11.43
N MET A 332 -11.10 14.43 -10.99
CA MET A 332 -12.05 15.35 -11.64
C MET A 332 -11.82 16.81 -11.24
N ALA A 333 -11.18 17.07 -10.11
CA ALA A 333 -10.90 18.43 -9.65
C ALA A 333 -9.59 19.00 -10.22
N VAL A 334 -8.64 18.15 -10.60
CA VAL A 334 -7.31 18.55 -11.08
C VAL A 334 -7.38 19.07 -12.51
N LYS A 335 -6.79 20.25 -12.74
CA LYS A 335 -6.62 20.81 -14.08
C LYS A 335 -5.65 19.93 -14.91
N PRO A 336 -5.91 19.72 -16.21
CA PRO A 336 -5.05 18.89 -17.05
C PRO A 336 -3.57 19.30 -17.04
N SER A 337 -3.29 20.63 -17.01
CA SER A 337 -1.94 21.19 -16.98
C SER A 337 -1.17 20.96 -15.67
N GLU A 338 -1.87 20.66 -14.56
CA GLU A 338 -1.30 20.52 -13.23
C GLU A 338 -1.29 19.06 -12.73
N ARG A 339 -1.75 18.11 -13.55
CA ARG A 339 -2.00 16.72 -13.14
C ARG A 339 -0.77 16.05 -12.54
N ALA A 340 0.40 16.19 -13.16
CA ALA A 340 1.62 15.54 -12.70
C ALA A 340 2.06 16.06 -11.32
N GLU A 341 2.03 17.37 -11.14
CA GLU A 341 2.44 18.05 -9.90
C GLU A 341 1.49 17.75 -8.75
N MET A 342 0.19 17.86 -9.01
CA MET A 342 -0.84 17.59 -7.99
C MET A 342 -0.95 16.12 -7.65
N ALA A 343 -0.71 15.21 -8.61
CA ALA A 343 -0.67 13.77 -8.36
C ALA A 343 0.51 13.37 -7.44
N ALA A 344 1.64 14.05 -7.56
CA ALA A 344 2.78 13.84 -6.66
C ALA A 344 2.42 14.17 -5.20
N VAL A 345 1.73 15.32 -4.98
CA VAL A 345 1.24 15.68 -3.65
C VAL A 345 0.14 14.72 -3.19
N TYR A 346 -0.79 14.36 -4.08
CA TYR A 346 -1.87 13.44 -3.76
C TYR A 346 -1.35 12.09 -3.27
N SER A 347 -0.29 11.54 -3.87
CA SER A 347 0.25 10.23 -3.51
C SER A 347 0.75 10.13 -2.06
N SER A 348 1.02 11.27 -1.40
CA SER A 348 1.40 11.33 0.01
C SER A 348 0.33 10.79 0.98
N PHE A 349 -0.92 10.55 0.49
CA PHE A 349 -1.97 9.96 1.32
C PHE A 349 -1.55 8.63 1.95
N ARG A 350 -0.71 7.85 1.26
CA ARG A 350 -0.22 6.55 1.72
C ARG A 350 0.69 6.71 2.93
N ASP A 351 1.65 7.62 2.83
CA ASP A 351 2.61 7.87 3.90
C ASP A 351 1.91 8.49 5.12
N VAL A 352 1.03 9.47 4.87
CA VAL A 352 0.25 10.12 5.91
C VAL A 352 -0.66 9.13 6.63
N SER A 353 -1.37 8.27 5.91
CA SER A 353 -2.22 7.24 6.54
C SER A 353 -1.40 6.21 7.32
N GLY A 354 -0.21 5.82 6.82
CA GLY A 354 0.70 4.91 7.50
C GLY A 354 1.27 5.45 8.81
N ILE A 355 1.26 6.77 9.00
CA ILE A 355 1.68 7.44 10.24
C ILE A 355 0.47 7.76 11.12
N VAL A 356 -0.55 8.41 10.55
CA VAL A 356 -1.72 8.89 11.29
C VAL A 356 -2.53 7.76 11.89
N THR A 357 -2.71 6.65 11.16
CA THR A 357 -3.52 5.53 11.66
C THR A 357 -2.94 4.89 12.91
N PRO A 358 -1.68 4.42 12.92
CA PRO A 358 -1.09 3.86 14.14
C PRO A 358 -0.95 4.90 15.25
N GLY A 359 -0.71 6.18 14.91
CA GLY A 359 -0.65 7.26 15.90
C GLY A 359 -1.98 7.49 16.61
N ILE A 360 -3.09 7.54 15.86
CA ILE A 360 -4.44 7.64 16.45
C ILE A 360 -4.76 6.38 17.24
N ALA A 361 -4.47 5.21 16.69
CA ALA A 361 -4.72 3.94 17.36
C ALA A 361 -3.94 3.85 18.68
N TRP A 362 -2.68 4.25 18.70
CA TRP A 362 -1.91 4.35 19.93
C TRP A 362 -2.59 5.25 20.97
N ALA A 363 -3.01 6.46 20.58
CA ALA A 363 -3.70 7.39 21.49
C ALA A 363 -5.03 6.79 22.01
N VAL A 364 -5.80 6.11 21.15
CA VAL A 364 -7.06 5.45 21.55
C VAL A 364 -6.79 4.31 22.53
N LEU A 365 -5.78 3.48 22.27
CA LEU A 365 -5.44 2.33 23.10
C LEU A 365 -4.89 2.69 24.50
N LEU A 366 -4.50 3.95 24.72
CA LEU A 366 -4.16 4.43 26.06
C LEU A 366 -5.38 4.58 26.98
N VAL A 367 -6.59 4.70 26.40
CA VAL A 367 -7.83 5.01 27.14
C VAL A 367 -8.99 4.08 26.85
N ALA A 368 -8.88 3.21 25.85
CA ALA A 368 -9.94 2.34 25.40
C ALA A 368 -9.36 0.97 24.93
N PRO A 369 -10.19 -0.11 24.97
CA PRO A 369 -9.78 -1.40 24.43
C PRO A 369 -9.64 -1.35 22.91
N LEU A 370 -9.10 -2.45 22.32
CA LEU A 370 -8.85 -2.58 20.87
C LEU A 370 -10.06 -2.22 19.99
N ALA A 371 -11.27 -2.58 20.42
CA ALA A 371 -12.50 -2.19 19.74
C ALA A 371 -12.70 -0.68 19.62
N GLY A 372 -12.11 0.12 20.49
CA GLY A 372 -12.08 1.59 20.38
C GLY A 372 -11.37 2.08 19.12
N VAL A 373 -10.39 1.34 18.60
CA VAL A 373 -9.71 1.66 17.34
C VAL A 373 -10.69 1.51 16.17
N PHE A 374 -11.55 0.48 16.19
CA PHE A 374 -12.60 0.31 15.20
C PHE A 374 -13.64 1.42 15.27
N ALA A 375 -14.02 1.85 16.49
CA ALA A 375 -14.94 2.97 16.69
C ALA A 375 -14.35 4.28 16.12
N ALA A 376 -13.10 4.60 16.43
CA ALA A 376 -12.43 5.80 15.92
C ALA A 376 -12.33 5.79 14.40
N CYS A 377 -12.00 4.64 13.81
CA CYS A 377 -11.97 4.46 12.35
C CYS A 377 -13.38 4.63 11.75
N GLY A 378 -14.41 4.00 12.32
CA GLY A 378 -15.80 4.12 11.89
C GLY A 378 -16.28 5.56 11.91
N ALA A 379 -16.00 6.30 13.00
CA ALA A 379 -16.31 7.72 13.12
C ALA A 379 -15.60 8.56 12.03
N GLY A 380 -14.33 8.28 11.78
CA GLY A 380 -13.56 8.95 10.71
C GLY A 380 -14.15 8.70 9.32
N LEU A 381 -14.55 7.45 9.03
CA LEU A 381 -15.21 7.08 7.76
C LEU A 381 -16.57 7.77 7.61
N LEU A 382 -17.39 7.85 8.67
CA LEU A 382 -18.66 8.58 8.64
C LEU A 382 -18.44 10.10 8.50
N GLY A 383 -17.40 10.66 9.11
CA GLY A 383 -16.96 12.03 8.89
C GLY A 383 -16.62 12.29 7.43
N ALA A 384 -15.91 11.36 6.77
CA ALA A 384 -15.65 11.43 5.33
C ALA A 384 -16.93 11.34 4.51
N ALA A 385 -17.91 10.52 4.91
CA ALA A 385 -19.22 10.45 4.25
C ALA A 385 -19.96 11.78 4.33
N ALA A 386 -19.94 12.46 5.49
CA ALA A 386 -20.52 13.79 5.68
C ALA A 386 -19.82 14.83 4.79
N LEU A 387 -18.48 14.78 4.71
CA LEU A 387 -17.71 15.64 3.81
C LEU A 387 -18.06 15.34 2.34
N ALA A 388 -18.21 14.08 1.95
CA ALA A 388 -18.62 13.69 0.60
C ALA A 388 -20.03 14.22 0.24
N GLY A 389 -20.88 14.44 1.25
CA GLY A 389 -22.18 15.11 1.10
C GLY A 389 -22.08 16.55 0.57
N ARG A 390 -20.94 17.22 0.75
CA ARG A 390 -20.66 18.57 0.25
C ARG A 390 -20.16 18.61 -1.19
N LEU A 391 -19.86 17.45 -1.79
CA LEU A 391 -19.50 17.37 -3.21
C LEU A 391 -20.68 17.79 -4.08
N HIS A 392 -20.38 18.33 -5.26
CA HIS A 392 -21.42 18.75 -6.20
C HIS A 392 -22.36 17.58 -6.57
N PRO A 393 -23.70 17.72 -6.49
CA PRO A 393 -24.64 16.62 -6.71
C PRO A 393 -24.51 15.91 -8.06
N ARG A 394 -24.14 16.67 -9.11
CA ARG A 394 -23.96 16.16 -10.48
C ARG A 394 -22.53 15.78 -10.81
N LEU A 395 -21.63 15.67 -9.81
CA LEU A 395 -20.25 15.26 -10.06
C LEU A 395 -20.22 13.86 -10.67
N GLY A 396 -19.71 13.73 -11.90
CA GLY A 396 -19.66 12.48 -12.65
C GLY A 396 -21.00 12.00 -13.22
N ALA A 397 -22.05 12.84 -13.24
CA ALA A 397 -23.27 12.52 -13.96
C ALA A 397 -22.98 12.42 -15.46
N ARG A 398 -23.47 11.35 -16.11
CA ARG A 398 -23.48 11.28 -17.58
C ARG A 398 -24.39 12.38 -18.10
N ARG A 399 -23.89 13.17 -19.06
CA ARG A 399 -24.70 14.07 -19.87
C ARG A 399 -25.53 13.27 -20.85
#